data_f2c825026f9b746836d4e343ca029795
#
_entry.id   f2c825026f9b746836d4e343ca029795
#
_cell.length_a   1.000
_cell.length_b   1.000
_cell.length_c   1.000
_cell.angle_alpha   90.00
_cell.angle_beta   90.00
_cell.angle_gamma   90.00
#
_symmetry.space_group_name_H-M   'P 1'
#
loop_
_entity.id
_entity.type
_entity.pdbx_description
1 polymer ?
#
loop_
_entity_poly.entity_id
_entity_poly.type
_entity_poly.pdbx_seq_one_letter_code
_entity_poly.pdbx_strand_id
1 'polypeptide(L)'
;KYIHSFPINKEEVSLAILSNKINLKKIINIVHKEIKKKMNQFLKKNRNKKIVVLDIPLLLENKINKKEDVLVYVQSKNSEILKRLSKRKNFNKKLFKIFKNIQLPLDYKRKKSRFIIKNNFTKKTIIKKIDYILDTIS
;
A
#
# COMPACT_ATOMS: atom_id res chain seq x y z
N LYS A 1 14.20 -13.08 19.26
CA LYS A 1 15.46 -12.37 19.53
C LYS A 1 15.34 -10.84 19.36
N TYR A 2 14.38 -10.33 18.61
CA TYR A 2 14.20 -8.89 18.32
C TYR A 2 12.84 -8.34 18.75
N ILE A 3 11.88 -9.20 19.06
CA ILE A 3 10.52 -8.82 19.46
C ILE A 3 10.28 -9.43 20.84
N HIS A 4 10.14 -8.57 21.83
CA HIS A 4 10.00 -8.93 23.24
C HIS A 4 8.73 -8.34 23.86
N SER A 5 8.17 -7.28 23.25
CA SER A 5 7.00 -6.58 23.76
C SER A 5 5.69 -7.14 23.21
N PHE A 6 4.64 -7.14 24.06
CA PHE A 6 3.27 -7.38 23.63
C PHE A 6 2.37 -6.29 24.23
N PRO A 7 1.63 -5.52 23.40
CA PRO A 7 1.59 -5.56 21.93
C PRO A 7 2.94 -5.20 21.27
N ILE A 8 3.16 -5.73 20.06
CA ILE A 8 4.45 -5.60 19.35
C ILE A 8 4.80 -4.12 19.12
N ASN A 9 6.00 -3.74 19.54
CA ASN A 9 6.53 -2.39 19.36
C ASN A 9 7.06 -2.19 17.92
N LYS A 10 6.73 -1.04 17.31
CA LYS A 10 7.19 -0.68 15.95
C LYS A 10 8.71 -0.54 15.86
N GLU A 11 9.36 -0.14 16.94
CA GLU A 11 10.82 0.02 17.00
C GLU A 11 11.52 -1.33 16.95
N GLU A 12 11.02 -2.33 17.68
CA GLU A 12 11.53 -3.71 17.63
C GLU A 12 11.40 -4.32 16.24
N VAL A 13 10.26 -4.11 15.58
CA VAL A 13 10.07 -4.55 14.18
C VAL A 13 11.06 -3.86 13.24
N SER A 14 11.28 -2.57 13.44
CA SER A 14 12.25 -1.79 12.65
C SER A 14 13.67 -2.30 12.83
N LEU A 15 14.08 -2.58 14.05
CA LEU A 15 15.38 -3.17 14.35
C LEU A 15 15.53 -4.56 13.75
N ALA A 16 14.50 -5.40 13.84
CA ALA A 16 14.51 -6.73 13.25
C ALA A 16 14.68 -6.68 11.71
N ILE A 17 14.04 -5.73 11.04
CA ILE A 17 14.18 -5.54 9.59
C ILE A 17 15.57 -5.03 9.22
N LEU A 18 16.11 -4.08 9.99
CA LEU A 18 17.43 -3.49 9.74
C LEU A 18 18.56 -4.48 9.99
N SER A 19 18.39 -5.40 10.94
CA SER A 19 19.41 -6.39 11.28
C SER A 19 19.58 -7.51 10.24
N ASN A 20 18.49 -7.91 9.57
CA ASN A 20 18.54 -8.96 8.57
C ASN A 20 17.38 -8.87 7.56
N LYS A 21 17.73 -8.85 6.27
CA LYS A 21 16.74 -8.83 5.16
C LYS A 21 15.81 -10.05 5.16
N ILE A 22 16.23 -11.18 5.69
CA ILE A 22 15.38 -12.38 5.82
C ILE A 22 14.20 -12.11 6.76
N ASN A 23 14.39 -11.30 7.80
CA ASN A 23 13.33 -10.94 8.73
C ASN A 23 12.21 -10.18 8.02
N LEU A 24 12.56 -9.28 7.09
CA LEU A 24 11.57 -8.57 6.29
C LEU A 24 10.70 -9.54 5.48
N LYS A 25 11.32 -10.54 4.81
CA LYS A 25 10.55 -11.56 4.05
C LYS A 25 9.62 -12.35 4.96
N LYS A 26 10.07 -12.77 6.15
CA LYS A 26 9.24 -13.48 7.12
C LYS A 26 8.05 -12.64 7.59
N ILE A 27 8.30 -11.37 7.94
CA ILE A 27 7.25 -10.43 8.36
C ILE A 27 6.24 -10.21 7.22
N ILE A 28 6.71 -9.97 6.01
CA ILE A 28 5.87 -9.82 4.82
C ILE A 28 4.95 -11.04 4.66
N ASN A 29 5.49 -12.26 4.70
CA ASN A 29 4.71 -13.49 4.52
C ASN A 29 3.62 -13.67 5.58
N ILE A 30 3.93 -13.38 6.84
CA ILE A 30 2.94 -13.45 7.93
C ILE A 30 1.84 -12.41 7.73
N VAL A 31 2.23 -11.16 7.50
CA VAL A 31 1.31 -10.04 7.30
C VAL A 31 0.41 -10.27 6.10
N HIS A 32 0.94 -10.82 4.99
CA HIS A 32 0.14 -11.07 3.78
C HIS A 32 -0.93 -12.15 3.97
N LYS A 33 -0.62 -13.21 4.73
CA LYS A 33 -1.63 -14.23 5.06
C LYS A 33 -2.82 -13.59 5.81
N GLU A 34 -2.52 -12.74 6.79
CA GLU A 34 -3.56 -12.05 7.56
C GLU A 34 -4.31 -11.00 6.73
N ILE A 35 -3.62 -10.22 5.90
CA ILE A 35 -4.25 -9.26 4.98
C ILE A 35 -5.21 -9.99 4.04
N LYS A 36 -4.78 -11.09 3.41
CA LYS A 36 -5.63 -11.87 2.50
C LYS A 36 -6.86 -12.42 3.19
N LYS A 37 -6.72 -12.94 4.41
CA LYS A 37 -7.84 -13.42 5.24
C LYS A 37 -8.83 -12.29 5.54
N LYS A 38 -8.34 -11.16 6.05
CA LYS A 38 -9.16 -9.99 6.37
C LYS A 38 -9.84 -9.39 5.12
N MET A 39 -9.14 -9.30 4.01
CA MET A 39 -9.67 -8.85 2.73
C MET A 39 -10.84 -9.73 2.28
N ASN A 40 -10.67 -11.06 2.31
CA ASN A 40 -11.73 -11.99 1.92
C ASN A 40 -12.96 -11.88 2.83
N GLN A 41 -12.75 -11.74 4.14
CA GLN A 41 -13.83 -11.50 5.09
C GLN A 41 -14.57 -10.18 4.82
N PHE A 42 -13.82 -9.12 4.54
CA PHE A 42 -14.37 -7.81 4.21
C PHE A 42 -15.18 -7.84 2.91
N LEU A 43 -14.65 -8.47 1.86
CA LEU A 43 -15.37 -8.65 0.60
C LEU A 43 -16.64 -9.47 0.77
N LYS A 44 -16.58 -10.57 1.52
CA LYS A 44 -17.77 -11.39 1.83
C LYS A 44 -18.85 -10.58 2.56
N LYS A 45 -18.46 -9.76 3.54
CA LYS A 45 -19.37 -8.90 4.30
C LYS A 45 -20.01 -7.81 3.43
N ASN A 46 -19.31 -7.36 2.40
CA ASN A 46 -19.74 -6.27 1.51
C ASN A 46 -20.20 -6.75 0.12
N ARG A 47 -20.53 -8.04 -0.03
CA ARG A 47 -20.91 -8.63 -1.34
C ARG A 47 -22.10 -7.94 -2.02
N ASN A 48 -23.00 -7.31 -1.25
CA ASN A 48 -24.18 -6.62 -1.77
C ASN A 48 -23.90 -5.14 -2.09
N LYS A 49 -22.66 -4.67 -1.92
CA LYS A 49 -22.27 -3.31 -2.27
C LYS A 49 -21.86 -3.25 -3.75
N LYS A 50 -22.36 -2.24 -4.45
CA LYS A 50 -22.05 -2.02 -5.87
C LYS A 50 -20.56 -1.85 -6.09
N ILE A 51 -19.88 -1.10 -5.22
CA ILE A 51 -18.46 -0.82 -5.29
C ILE A 51 -17.82 -1.05 -3.93
N VAL A 52 -16.67 -1.72 -3.90
CA VAL A 52 -15.83 -1.91 -2.72
C VAL A 52 -14.43 -1.44 -3.05
N VAL A 53 -13.90 -0.51 -2.26
CA VAL A 53 -12.54 0.03 -2.42
C VAL A 53 -11.60 -0.65 -1.45
N LEU A 54 -10.45 -1.12 -1.97
CA LEU A 54 -9.38 -1.74 -1.19
C LEU A 54 -8.11 -0.91 -1.30
N ASP A 55 -7.60 -0.43 -0.17
CA ASP A 55 -6.27 0.19 -0.06
C ASP A 55 -5.31 -0.80 0.62
N ILE A 56 -4.60 -1.55 -0.21
CA ILE A 56 -3.69 -2.61 0.26
C ILE A 56 -2.26 -2.29 -0.17
N PRO A 57 -1.35 -2.07 0.79
CA PRO A 57 0.07 -1.88 0.47
C PRO A 57 0.68 -3.07 -0.26
N LEU A 58 1.54 -2.81 -1.25
CA LEU A 58 2.24 -3.83 -2.02
C LEU A 58 1.30 -4.83 -2.73
N LEU A 59 0.13 -4.36 -3.18
CA LEU A 59 -0.90 -5.18 -3.81
C LEU A 59 -0.37 -5.97 -5.01
N LEU A 60 0.29 -5.28 -5.94
CA LEU A 60 0.83 -5.88 -7.18
C LEU A 60 2.09 -6.72 -6.92
N GLU A 61 2.94 -6.28 -5.99
CA GLU A 61 4.16 -7.00 -5.57
C GLU A 61 3.81 -8.40 -5.05
N ASN A 62 2.67 -8.52 -4.40
CA ASN A 62 2.24 -9.75 -3.76
C ASN A 62 1.17 -10.51 -4.53
N LYS A 63 0.85 -10.01 -5.73
CA LYS A 63 -0.15 -10.64 -6.62
C LYS A 63 -1.49 -10.91 -5.89
N ILE A 64 -1.91 -9.97 -5.05
CA ILE A 64 -3.15 -10.10 -4.26
C ILE A 64 -4.37 -9.75 -5.12
N ASN A 65 -4.19 -8.85 -6.09
CA ASN A 65 -5.25 -8.45 -7.02
C ASN A 65 -5.72 -9.61 -7.90
N LYS A 66 -6.99 -9.60 -8.22
CA LYS A 66 -7.61 -10.49 -9.20
C LYS A 66 -7.60 -9.86 -10.60
N LYS A 67 -7.90 -10.64 -11.62
CA LYS A 67 -7.94 -10.19 -13.03
C LYS A 67 -9.05 -9.16 -13.25
N GLU A 68 -10.17 -9.34 -12.59
CA GLU A 68 -11.37 -8.50 -12.66
C GLU A 68 -11.29 -7.21 -11.85
N ASP A 69 -10.28 -7.06 -10.98
CA ASP A 69 -10.13 -5.86 -10.15
C ASP A 69 -9.79 -4.62 -10.99
N VAL A 70 -10.47 -3.53 -10.71
CA VAL A 70 -10.17 -2.22 -11.29
C VAL A 70 -9.03 -1.57 -10.51
N LEU A 71 -7.86 -1.54 -11.12
CA LEU A 71 -6.67 -0.96 -10.49
C LEU A 71 -6.60 0.54 -10.74
N VAL A 72 -6.40 1.29 -9.67
CA VAL A 72 -6.23 2.76 -9.68
C VAL A 72 -4.83 3.12 -9.17
N TYR A 73 -4.03 3.77 -10.01
CA TYR A 73 -2.71 4.23 -9.63
C TYR A 73 -2.76 5.68 -9.13
N VAL A 74 -2.37 5.90 -7.88
CA VAL A 74 -2.27 7.25 -7.31
C VAL A 74 -0.84 7.75 -7.45
N GLN A 75 -0.63 8.68 -8.37
CA GLN A 75 0.66 9.27 -8.69
C GLN A 75 0.89 10.56 -7.89
N SER A 76 2.03 10.67 -7.23
CA SER A 76 2.48 11.89 -6.55
C SER A 76 3.94 12.20 -6.90
N LYS A 77 4.34 13.48 -6.81
CA LYS A 77 5.74 13.87 -6.99
C LYS A 77 6.60 13.31 -5.87
N ASN A 78 7.77 12.74 -6.20
CA ASN A 78 8.70 12.16 -5.21
C ASN A 78 9.12 13.17 -4.13
N SER A 79 9.32 14.43 -4.48
CA SER A 79 9.61 15.52 -3.53
C SER A 79 8.52 15.68 -2.47
N GLU A 80 7.25 15.68 -2.89
CA GLU A 80 6.12 15.78 -1.96
C GLU A 80 5.97 14.54 -1.07
N ILE A 81 6.22 13.36 -1.63
CA ILE A 81 6.23 12.10 -0.86
C ILE A 81 7.30 12.17 0.23
N LEU A 82 8.53 12.53 -0.11
CA LEU A 82 9.64 12.65 0.83
C LEU A 82 9.38 13.71 1.89
N LYS A 83 8.88 14.90 1.50
CA LYS A 83 8.51 15.98 2.41
C LYS A 83 7.47 15.55 3.45
N ARG A 84 6.50 14.72 3.04
CA ARG A 84 5.48 14.20 3.96
C ARG A 84 6.00 13.08 4.84
N LEU A 85 6.82 12.19 4.30
CA LEU A 85 7.42 11.09 5.06
C LEU A 85 8.39 11.61 6.11
N SER A 86 9.23 12.60 5.79
CA SER A 86 10.21 13.18 6.74
C SER A 86 9.55 13.85 7.95
N LYS A 87 8.28 14.29 7.83
CA LYS A 87 7.51 14.84 8.95
C LYS A 87 6.95 13.80 9.92
N ARG A 88 7.02 12.51 9.58
CA ARG A 88 6.53 11.46 10.48
C ARG A 88 7.52 11.23 11.63
N LYS A 89 7.03 11.19 12.86
CA LYS A 89 7.84 11.03 14.09
C LYS A 89 8.85 9.88 14.01
N ASN A 90 8.47 8.76 13.36
CA ASN A 90 9.29 7.54 13.27
C ASN A 90 9.85 7.35 11.86
N PHE A 91 10.12 8.44 11.11
CA PHE A 91 10.73 8.33 9.80
C PHE A 91 12.17 7.85 9.90
N ASN A 92 12.48 6.74 9.23
CA ASN A 92 13.82 6.18 9.15
C ASN A 92 14.23 6.05 7.67
N LYS A 93 15.27 6.79 7.28
CA LYS A 93 15.76 6.85 5.90
C LYS A 93 16.28 5.49 5.40
N LYS A 94 16.89 4.67 6.27
CA LYS A 94 17.37 3.32 5.92
C LYS A 94 16.20 2.39 5.63
N LEU A 95 15.19 2.37 6.49
CA LEU A 95 13.95 1.61 6.27
C LEU A 95 13.22 2.06 5.00
N PHE A 96 13.10 3.38 4.78
CA PHE A 96 12.51 3.90 3.55
C PHE A 96 13.20 3.37 2.30
N LYS A 97 14.55 3.33 2.26
CA LYS A 97 15.32 2.77 1.15
C LYS A 97 15.05 1.27 0.97
N ILE A 98 14.97 0.51 2.06
CA ILE A 98 14.65 -0.92 2.02
C ILE A 98 13.25 -1.13 1.42
N PHE A 99 12.23 -0.42 1.92
CA PHE A 99 10.86 -0.54 1.42
C PHE A 99 10.70 -0.06 -0.02
N LYS A 100 11.46 0.95 -0.45
CA LYS A 100 11.48 1.38 -1.85
C LYS A 100 12.03 0.29 -2.77
N ASN A 101 13.05 -0.44 -2.35
CA ASN A 101 13.68 -1.48 -3.16
C ASN A 101 12.84 -2.75 -3.35
N ILE A 102 11.86 -2.99 -2.50
CA ILE A 102 10.93 -4.13 -2.66
C ILE A 102 9.71 -3.79 -3.52
N GLN A 103 9.51 -2.52 -3.83
CA GLN A 103 8.39 -2.10 -4.66
C GLN A 103 8.68 -2.33 -6.14
N LEU A 104 7.64 -2.74 -6.88
CA LEU A 104 7.70 -2.79 -8.33
C LEU A 104 7.93 -1.39 -8.92
N PRO A 105 8.57 -1.31 -10.11
CA PRO A 105 8.76 -0.04 -10.81
C PRO A 105 7.46 0.73 -10.98
N LEU A 106 7.50 2.05 -10.79
CA LEU A 106 6.29 2.89 -10.86
C LEU A 106 5.63 2.83 -12.24
N ASP A 107 6.43 2.74 -13.31
CA ASP A 107 5.91 2.61 -14.68
C ASP A 107 5.17 1.29 -14.89
N TYR A 108 5.64 0.20 -14.28
CA TYR A 108 4.92 -1.07 -14.30
C TYR A 108 3.55 -0.95 -13.62
N LYS A 109 3.51 -0.36 -12.42
CA LYS A 109 2.26 -0.12 -11.70
C LYS A 109 1.29 0.75 -12.48
N ARG A 110 1.81 1.82 -13.09
CA ARG A 110 1.04 2.73 -13.95
C ARG A 110 0.44 2.00 -15.15
N LYS A 111 1.24 1.19 -15.86
CA LYS A 111 0.78 0.41 -17.04
C LYS A 111 -0.26 -0.65 -16.69
N LYS A 112 -0.20 -1.21 -15.48
CA LYS A 112 -1.17 -2.21 -15.01
C LYS A 112 -2.47 -1.61 -14.52
N SER A 113 -2.51 -0.31 -14.25
CA SER A 113 -3.70 0.35 -13.71
C SER A 113 -4.60 0.89 -14.82
N ARG A 114 -5.91 0.67 -14.66
CA ARG A 114 -6.92 1.19 -15.57
C ARG A 114 -7.07 2.71 -15.46
N PHE A 115 -6.93 3.24 -14.24
CA PHE A 115 -7.04 4.67 -13.98
C PHE A 115 -5.81 5.22 -13.27
N ILE A 116 -5.52 6.51 -13.52
CA ILE A 116 -4.44 7.24 -12.89
C ILE A 116 -4.99 8.49 -12.24
N ILE A 117 -4.77 8.64 -10.94
CA ILE A 117 -5.06 9.86 -10.18
C ILE A 117 -3.75 10.59 -9.91
N LYS A 118 -3.59 11.80 -10.48
CA LYS A 118 -2.48 12.71 -10.12
C LYS A 118 -2.82 13.40 -8.81
N ASN A 119 -2.20 12.96 -7.73
CA ASN A 119 -2.40 13.53 -6.40
C ASN A 119 -1.42 14.68 -6.16
N ASN A 120 -1.93 15.90 -6.30
CA ASN A 120 -1.24 17.15 -5.93
C ASN A 120 -1.63 17.63 -4.53
N PHE A 121 -2.33 16.78 -3.78
CA PHE A 121 -2.85 17.05 -2.44
C PHE A 121 -3.89 18.18 -2.35
N THR A 122 -4.49 18.57 -3.47
CA THR A 122 -5.65 19.48 -3.49
C THR A 122 -6.94 18.66 -3.63
N LYS A 123 -7.86 18.89 -2.70
CA LYS A 123 -9.10 18.11 -2.61
C LYS A 123 -9.95 18.18 -3.89
N LYS A 124 -10.09 19.38 -4.46
CA LYS A 124 -10.95 19.63 -5.63
C LYS A 124 -10.58 18.79 -6.86
N THR A 125 -9.28 18.69 -7.21
CA THR A 125 -8.83 17.93 -8.38
C THR A 125 -8.96 16.41 -8.19
N ILE A 126 -8.78 15.95 -6.95
CA ILE A 126 -8.90 14.53 -6.62
C ILE A 126 -10.36 14.09 -6.70
N ILE A 127 -11.29 14.88 -6.13
CA ILE A 127 -12.73 14.56 -6.16
C ILE A 127 -13.22 14.42 -7.61
N LYS A 128 -12.99 15.41 -8.46
CA LYS A 128 -13.40 15.34 -9.88
C LYS A 128 -12.91 14.05 -10.58
N LYS A 129 -11.70 13.60 -10.25
CA LYS A 129 -11.17 12.38 -10.85
C LYS A 129 -11.78 11.11 -10.25
N ILE A 130 -12.13 11.13 -8.97
CA ILE A 130 -12.85 10.03 -8.31
C ILE A 130 -14.26 9.90 -8.91
N ASP A 131 -14.99 11.01 -9.04
CA ASP A 131 -16.33 11.04 -9.62
C ASP A 131 -16.31 10.44 -11.04
N TYR A 132 -15.40 10.89 -11.89
CA TYR A 132 -15.21 10.31 -13.22
C TYR A 132 -14.94 8.80 -13.20
N ILE A 133 -14.13 8.31 -12.25
CA ILE A 133 -13.86 6.86 -12.12
C ILE A 133 -15.13 6.13 -11.71
N LEU A 134 -15.86 6.64 -10.73
CA LEU A 134 -17.09 6.04 -10.24
C LEU A 134 -18.15 5.96 -11.36
N ASP A 135 -18.34 7.03 -12.12
CA ASP A 135 -19.26 7.06 -13.26
C ASP A 135 -18.86 6.07 -14.37
N THR A 136 -17.56 5.83 -14.54
CA THR A 136 -17.05 4.91 -15.59
C THR A 136 -17.20 3.43 -15.22
N ILE A 137 -17.22 3.10 -13.92
CA ILE A 137 -17.28 1.70 -13.41
C ILE A 137 -18.64 1.32 -12.83
N SER A 138 -19.55 2.28 -12.70
CA SER A 138 -20.94 2.08 -12.26
C SER A 138 -21.83 1.57 -13.38
#